data_8a3e02c9a4bbe2280272840d86813dab
#
_entry.id   8a3e02c9a4bbe2280272840d86813dab
#
_cell.length_a   1.000
_cell.length_b   1.000
_cell.length_c   1.000
_cell.angle_alpha   90.00
_cell.angle_beta   90.00
_cell.angle_gamma   90.00
#
_symmetry.space_group_name_H-M   'P 1'
#
loop_
_entity.id
_entity.type
_entity.pdbx_description
1 polymer ?
#
loop_
_entity_poly.entity_id
_entity_poly.type
_entity_poly.pdbx_seq_one_letter_code
_entity_poly.pdbx_strand_id
1 'polypeptide(L)'
;GNVVAVGTRDCSLQRRNQKLIEEAPAPFLPPETTRALEDAAVAICSRAHYESAGTVEFLVDPDGTMSFMEVNTRIQVEHPVTEEVTGVDLVAAQLAIAEGAHVTDIPGLEHGTPVPHGHAIEFRINAEDPSLGFVPFPGIVERLNVPTGPGIRFDPGVAQGGAIPGQFDSMIAKLIVSAPSRSACLTRARHALDELAIAGVPTVRKFDQAVLEQPAFVATDGDFGVYTRWIEEEFLPSVDVRTLADGKPGRRAAAPEPVESWVEVDGKRVRLGLPASLASVAALGAGLAGLAGAGATGDPALTSDSGESVIQALLNAYQKSVPAGSGTQIAANSDIASTQDTPIESTITGTVVRWLADDGAHVEENEPIV
;
A
#
# COMPACT_ATOMS: atom_id res chain seq x y z
N GLY A 1 22.70 -8.22 -18.53
CA GLY A 1 22.35 -9.09 -17.40
C GLY A 1 21.34 -10.13 -17.84
N ASN A 2 21.21 -11.22 -17.11
CA ASN A 2 20.20 -12.22 -17.37
C ASN A 2 18.90 -11.81 -16.68
N VAL A 3 17.77 -12.05 -17.34
CA VAL A 3 16.43 -11.83 -16.80
C VAL A 3 15.72 -13.20 -16.73
N VAL A 4 15.05 -13.46 -15.62
CA VAL A 4 14.29 -14.69 -15.38
C VAL A 4 12.87 -14.30 -14.97
N ALA A 5 11.86 -14.89 -15.59
CA ALA A 5 10.49 -14.81 -15.12
C ALA A 5 10.29 -15.79 -13.94
N VAL A 6 9.61 -15.35 -12.88
CA VAL A 6 9.40 -16.16 -11.67
C VAL A 6 7.91 -16.60 -11.57
N GLY A 7 7.33 -16.92 -12.72
CA GLY A 7 5.95 -17.37 -12.85
C GLY A 7 4.92 -16.24 -12.98
N THR A 8 3.67 -16.62 -13.00
CA THR A 8 2.51 -15.74 -13.22
C THR A 8 1.68 -15.56 -11.95
N ARG A 9 0.96 -14.45 -11.86
CA ARG A 9 -0.07 -14.18 -10.86
C ARG A 9 -1.35 -13.73 -11.53
N ASP A 10 -2.48 -14.08 -10.96
CA ASP A 10 -3.75 -13.42 -11.25
C ASP A 10 -4.02 -12.33 -10.20
N CYS A 11 -4.33 -11.13 -10.67
CA CYS A 11 -4.66 -9.97 -9.88
C CYS A 11 -5.97 -9.33 -10.35
N SER A 12 -6.85 -10.12 -10.98
CA SER A 12 -8.11 -9.63 -11.54
C SER A 12 -9.09 -9.19 -10.45
N LEU A 13 -9.01 -9.80 -9.26
CA LEU A 13 -9.90 -9.48 -8.16
C LEU A 13 -9.48 -8.18 -7.47
N GLN A 14 -10.00 -7.09 -7.98
CA GLN A 14 -9.67 -5.75 -7.53
C GLN A 14 -10.92 -4.86 -7.48
N ARG A 15 -10.84 -3.79 -6.71
CA ARG A 15 -11.88 -2.77 -6.60
C ARG A 15 -11.24 -1.40 -6.82
N ARG A 16 -11.80 -0.62 -7.75
CA ARG A 16 -11.27 0.70 -8.11
C ARG A 16 -9.76 0.70 -8.35
N ASN A 17 -9.28 -0.29 -9.10
CA ASN A 17 -7.88 -0.54 -9.40
C ASN A 17 -7.00 -0.88 -8.17
N GLN A 18 -7.59 -1.19 -7.01
CA GLN A 18 -6.89 -1.71 -5.85
C GLN A 18 -7.11 -3.21 -5.75
N LYS A 19 -6.05 -3.97 -5.86
CA LYS A 19 -6.05 -5.43 -5.73
C LYS A 19 -6.47 -5.82 -4.31
N LEU A 20 -7.27 -6.87 -4.16
CA LEU A 20 -7.78 -7.36 -2.88
C LEU A 20 -7.42 -8.82 -2.61
N ILE A 21 -7.52 -9.67 -3.65
CA ILE A 21 -7.14 -11.08 -3.57
C ILE A 21 -6.29 -11.39 -4.80
N GLU A 22 -5.15 -12.01 -4.58
CA GLU A 22 -4.22 -12.41 -5.64
C GLU A 22 -3.87 -13.89 -5.52
N GLU A 23 -3.63 -14.54 -6.64
CA GLU A 23 -3.27 -15.97 -6.64
C GLU A 23 -2.11 -16.29 -7.60
N ALA A 24 -1.35 -17.32 -7.26
CA ALA A 24 -0.25 -17.85 -8.06
C ALA A 24 -0.26 -19.39 -8.07
N PRO A 25 0.10 -20.00 -9.23
CA PRO A 25 0.16 -19.37 -10.55
C PRO A 25 -1.20 -18.85 -10.99
N ALA A 26 -1.25 -17.94 -11.98
CA ALA A 26 -2.53 -17.49 -12.55
C ALA A 26 -3.34 -18.71 -13.03
N PRO A 27 -4.58 -18.88 -12.52
CA PRO A 27 -5.36 -20.07 -12.81
C PRO A 27 -5.92 -20.06 -14.24
N PHE A 28 -6.17 -21.25 -14.76
CA PHE A 28 -6.88 -21.48 -16.04
C PHE A 28 -6.25 -20.88 -17.29
N LEU A 29 -5.02 -20.36 -17.20
CA LEU A 29 -4.29 -19.93 -18.38
C LEU A 29 -3.78 -21.13 -19.19
N PRO A 30 -3.96 -21.15 -20.52
CA PRO A 30 -3.30 -22.11 -21.37
C PRO A 30 -1.76 -22.05 -21.22
N PRO A 31 -1.06 -23.19 -21.27
CA PRO A 31 0.40 -23.20 -21.14
C PRO A 31 1.14 -22.33 -22.17
N GLU A 32 0.58 -22.18 -23.38
CA GLU A 32 1.09 -21.30 -24.42
C GLU A 32 0.96 -19.82 -24.05
N THR A 33 -0.16 -19.41 -23.44
CA THR A 33 -0.36 -18.05 -22.96
C THR A 33 0.59 -17.75 -21.79
N THR A 34 0.74 -18.65 -20.85
CA THR A 34 1.71 -18.53 -19.74
C THR A 34 3.12 -18.28 -20.27
N ARG A 35 3.59 -19.10 -21.23
CA ARG A 35 4.92 -18.92 -21.83
C ARG A 35 5.04 -17.59 -22.56
N ALA A 36 4.01 -17.20 -23.31
CA ALA A 36 4.04 -15.94 -24.04
C ALA A 36 4.13 -14.73 -23.10
N LEU A 37 3.46 -14.76 -21.94
CA LEU A 37 3.56 -13.73 -20.91
C LEU A 37 4.97 -13.66 -20.30
N GLU A 38 5.54 -14.82 -19.96
CA GLU A 38 6.90 -14.92 -19.40
C GLU A 38 7.95 -14.44 -20.41
N ASP A 39 7.86 -14.90 -21.67
CA ASP A 39 8.76 -14.49 -22.74
C ASP A 39 8.68 -12.96 -23.01
N ALA A 40 7.47 -12.40 -23.02
CA ALA A 40 7.25 -10.98 -23.19
C ALA A 40 7.86 -10.17 -22.03
N ALA A 41 7.65 -10.62 -20.80
CA ALA A 41 8.22 -9.97 -19.61
C ALA A 41 9.75 -9.99 -19.64
N VAL A 42 10.35 -11.14 -19.98
CA VAL A 42 11.81 -11.28 -20.13
C VAL A 42 12.34 -10.38 -21.24
N ALA A 43 11.64 -10.32 -22.39
CA ALA A 43 12.06 -9.47 -23.52
C ALA A 43 12.00 -7.97 -23.16
N ILE A 44 10.93 -7.51 -22.50
CA ILE A 44 10.76 -6.11 -22.06
C ILE A 44 11.88 -5.72 -21.08
N CYS A 45 12.06 -6.50 -20.02
CA CYS A 45 13.05 -6.20 -18.97
C CYS A 45 14.50 -6.29 -19.50
N SER A 46 14.79 -7.27 -20.37
CA SER A 46 16.12 -7.39 -21.00
C SER A 46 16.43 -6.20 -21.89
N ARG A 47 15.46 -5.73 -22.69
CA ARG A 47 15.63 -4.60 -23.58
C ARG A 47 15.75 -3.27 -22.83
N ALA A 48 15.09 -3.17 -21.67
CA ALA A 48 15.20 -2.03 -20.77
C ALA A 48 16.45 -2.04 -19.91
N HIS A 49 17.26 -3.12 -19.96
CA HIS A 49 18.41 -3.35 -19.04
C HIS A 49 17.99 -3.22 -17.57
N TYR A 50 16.79 -3.74 -17.25
CA TYR A 50 16.25 -3.64 -15.90
C TYR A 50 17.01 -4.56 -14.94
N GLU A 51 17.36 -4.01 -13.78
CA GLU A 51 18.02 -4.73 -12.68
C GLU A 51 17.12 -4.74 -11.46
N SER A 52 17.05 -5.85 -10.72
CA SER A 52 16.24 -6.09 -9.53
C SER A 52 14.93 -6.84 -9.81
N ALA A 53 14.10 -7.03 -8.77
CA ALA A 53 12.78 -7.60 -8.92
C ALA A 53 11.79 -6.57 -9.49
N GLY A 54 10.94 -7.00 -10.40
CA GLY A 54 9.90 -6.18 -11.01
C GLY A 54 8.72 -7.03 -11.42
N THR A 55 7.64 -6.40 -11.84
CA THR A 55 6.45 -7.07 -12.36
C THR A 55 5.99 -6.40 -13.64
N VAL A 56 5.74 -7.22 -14.67
CA VAL A 56 5.15 -6.77 -15.92
C VAL A 56 3.68 -7.16 -15.90
N GLU A 57 2.80 -6.19 -16.03
CA GLU A 57 1.34 -6.42 -15.98
C GLU A 57 0.75 -6.44 -17.39
N PHE A 58 -0.13 -7.42 -17.61
CA PHE A 58 -0.87 -7.61 -18.86
C PHE A 58 -2.35 -7.79 -18.57
N LEU A 59 -3.19 -7.37 -19.51
CA LEU A 59 -4.56 -7.86 -19.63
C LEU A 59 -4.57 -9.03 -20.60
N VAL A 60 -5.28 -10.08 -20.23
CA VAL A 60 -5.46 -11.26 -21.08
C VAL A 60 -6.96 -11.45 -21.32
N ASP A 61 -7.37 -11.34 -22.57
CA ASP A 61 -8.75 -11.54 -22.96
C ASP A 61 -9.11 -13.06 -23.01
N PRO A 62 -10.39 -13.42 -22.95
CA PRO A 62 -10.82 -14.84 -23.00
C PRO A 62 -10.35 -15.59 -24.25
N ASP A 63 -10.06 -14.90 -25.36
CA ASP A 63 -9.51 -15.49 -26.58
C ASP A 63 -7.99 -15.69 -26.54
N GLY A 64 -7.33 -15.32 -25.42
CA GLY A 64 -5.88 -15.38 -25.23
C GLY A 64 -5.10 -14.19 -25.76
N THR A 65 -5.78 -13.16 -26.27
CA THR A 65 -5.12 -11.90 -26.67
C THR A 65 -4.51 -11.22 -25.45
N MET A 66 -3.22 -10.86 -25.54
CA MET A 66 -2.47 -10.21 -24.47
C MET A 66 -2.23 -8.74 -24.77
N SER A 67 -2.60 -7.87 -23.86
CA SER A 67 -2.35 -6.43 -23.90
C SER A 67 -1.41 -6.01 -22.80
N PHE A 68 -0.25 -5.44 -23.15
CA PHE A 68 0.68 -4.88 -22.17
C PHE A 68 0.07 -3.65 -21.48
N MET A 69 0.20 -3.60 -20.14
CA MET A 69 -0.24 -2.45 -19.36
C MET A 69 0.93 -1.63 -18.87
N GLU A 70 1.72 -2.17 -17.95
CA GLU A 70 2.80 -1.43 -17.29
C GLU A 70 3.91 -2.34 -16.76
N VAL A 71 5.02 -1.73 -16.36
CA VAL A 71 6.07 -2.38 -15.56
C VAL A 71 6.16 -1.69 -14.21
N ASN A 72 5.95 -2.45 -13.15
CA ASN A 72 6.23 -2.00 -11.80
C ASN A 72 7.68 -2.31 -11.44
N THR A 73 8.51 -1.28 -11.40
CA THR A 73 9.96 -1.39 -11.16
C THR A 73 10.30 -1.50 -9.66
N ARG A 74 9.59 -2.36 -8.97
CA ARG A 74 9.69 -2.63 -7.53
C ARG A 74 9.09 -3.99 -7.21
N ILE A 75 9.35 -4.49 -6.01
CA ILE A 75 8.57 -5.60 -5.45
C ILE A 75 7.12 -5.16 -5.23
N GLN A 76 6.17 -6.05 -5.45
CA GLN A 76 4.75 -5.79 -5.23
C GLN A 76 4.27 -6.39 -3.91
N VAL A 77 3.08 -5.95 -3.44
CA VAL A 77 2.47 -6.44 -2.21
C VAL A 77 2.27 -7.94 -2.28
N GLU A 78 1.81 -8.43 -3.41
CA GLU A 78 1.45 -9.82 -3.70
C GLU A 78 2.63 -10.74 -4.04
N HIS A 79 3.89 -10.32 -3.81
CA HIS A 79 5.05 -11.20 -4.03
C HIS A 79 5.00 -12.52 -3.22
N PRO A 80 4.40 -12.58 -2.01
CA PRO A 80 4.38 -13.80 -1.22
C PRO A 80 3.74 -14.99 -1.91
N VAL A 81 2.70 -14.82 -2.75
CA VAL A 81 2.11 -15.96 -3.46
C VAL A 81 3.08 -16.60 -4.45
N THR A 82 3.96 -15.80 -5.06
CA THR A 82 5.04 -16.30 -5.92
C THR A 82 6.08 -17.05 -5.09
N GLU A 83 6.48 -16.50 -3.93
CA GLU A 83 7.43 -17.16 -3.02
C GLU A 83 6.92 -18.52 -2.55
N GLU A 84 5.63 -18.60 -2.17
CA GLU A 84 5.01 -19.82 -1.69
C GLU A 84 4.98 -20.95 -2.76
N VAL A 85 4.78 -20.62 -4.03
CA VAL A 85 4.71 -21.64 -5.08
C VAL A 85 6.05 -21.93 -5.74
N THR A 86 7.06 -21.07 -5.60
CA THR A 86 8.37 -21.26 -6.24
C THR A 86 9.48 -21.60 -5.25
N GLY A 87 9.29 -21.27 -3.97
CA GLY A 87 10.34 -21.38 -2.95
C GLY A 87 11.46 -20.33 -3.08
N VAL A 88 11.31 -19.33 -3.95
CA VAL A 88 12.29 -18.25 -4.13
C VAL A 88 11.98 -17.12 -3.17
N ASP A 89 12.93 -16.73 -2.32
CA ASP A 89 12.85 -15.51 -1.50
C ASP A 89 13.16 -14.28 -2.37
N LEU A 90 12.11 -13.58 -2.82
CA LEU A 90 12.24 -12.44 -3.72
C LEU A 90 12.86 -11.22 -3.04
N VAL A 91 12.67 -11.07 -1.74
CA VAL A 91 13.27 -9.97 -0.98
C VAL A 91 14.78 -10.19 -0.83
N ALA A 92 15.17 -11.40 -0.45
CA ALA A 92 16.59 -11.76 -0.38
C ALA A 92 17.25 -11.66 -1.78
N ALA A 93 16.55 -12.10 -2.83
CA ALA A 93 17.01 -11.96 -4.21
C ALA A 93 17.27 -10.51 -4.62
N GLN A 94 16.39 -9.57 -4.26
CA GLN A 94 16.61 -8.14 -4.51
C GLN A 94 17.89 -7.62 -3.84
N LEU A 95 18.11 -8.00 -2.59
CA LEU A 95 19.29 -7.58 -1.83
C LEU A 95 20.56 -8.15 -2.44
N ALA A 96 20.57 -9.44 -2.78
CA ALA A 96 21.70 -10.10 -3.41
C ALA A 96 22.06 -9.47 -4.77
N ILE A 97 21.05 -9.18 -5.61
CA ILE A 97 21.26 -8.49 -6.89
C ILE A 97 21.85 -7.08 -6.67
N ALA A 98 21.35 -6.35 -5.69
CA ALA A 98 21.87 -5.02 -5.36
C ALA A 98 23.32 -5.07 -4.84
N GLU A 99 23.76 -6.20 -4.26
CA GLU A 99 25.16 -6.47 -3.89
C GLU A 99 26.01 -6.98 -5.07
N GLY A 100 25.41 -7.17 -6.24
CA GLY A 100 26.12 -7.56 -7.47
C GLY A 100 26.06 -9.04 -7.81
N ALA A 101 25.22 -9.83 -7.14
CA ALA A 101 25.01 -11.23 -7.50
C ALA A 101 24.35 -11.36 -8.88
N HIS A 102 24.66 -12.42 -9.61
CA HIS A 102 23.95 -12.79 -10.82
C HIS A 102 22.65 -13.52 -10.46
N VAL A 103 21.63 -13.40 -11.30
CA VAL A 103 20.32 -14.07 -11.07
C VAL A 103 20.49 -15.60 -10.97
N THR A 104 21.48 -16.18 -11.65
CA THR A 104 21.81 -17.60 -11.59
C THR A 104 22.47 -18.03 -10.29
N ASP A 105 22.90 -17.10 -9.46
CA ASP A 105 23.47 -17.36 -8.13
C ASP A 105 22.39 -17.35 -7.03
N ILE A 106 21.15 -16.98 -7.40
CA ILE A 106 20.02 -16.92 -6.48
C ILE A 106 19.44 -18.32 -6.30
N PRO A 107 19.29 -18.82 -5.07
CA PRO A 107 18.65 -20.12 -4.81
C PRO A 107 17.26 -20.24 -5.45
N GLY A 108 17.05 -21.31 -6.23
CA GLY A 108 15.83 -21.57 -6.97
C GLY A 108 15.75 -20.94 -8.37
N LEU A 109 16.75 -20.10 -8.77
CA LEU A 109 16.82 -19.49 -10.10
C LEU A 109 18.03 -19.95 -10.92
N GLU A 110 18.78 -20.92 -10.43
CA GLU A 110 20.03 -21.43 -11.06
C GLU A 110 19.79 -21.96 -12.48
N HIS A 111 18.58 -22.45 -12.74
CA HIS A 111 18.19 -23.08 -14.00
C HIS A 111 17.19 -22.27 -14.82
N GLY A 112 16.97 -21.00 -14.48
CA GLY A 112 16.01 -20.10 -15.13
C GLY A 112 14.65 -20.09 -14.42
N THR A 113 13.56 -19.97 -15.18
CA THR A 113 12.19 -19.90 -14.65
C THR A 113 11.86 -21.12 -13.78
N PRO A 114 11.54 -20.93 -12.48
CA PRO A 114 11.19 -22.03 -11.61
C PRO A 114 9.82 -22.63 -11.99
N VAL A 115 9.66 -23.92 -11.79
CA VAL A 115 8.37 -24.59 -11.95
C VAL A 115 7.55 -24.38 -10.67
N PRO A 116 6.38 -23.77 -10.74
CA PRO A 116 5.56 -23.57 -9.55
C PRO A 116 5.04 -24.92 -8.99
N HIS A 117 5.02 -25.03 -7.67
CA HIS A 117 4.52 -26.19 -6.94
C HIS A 117 3.27 -25.84 -6.15
N GLY A 118 2.14 -26.48 -6.48
CA GLY A 118 0.87 -26.20 -5.80
C GLY A 118 0.23 -24.89 -6.24
N HIS A 119 -0.42 -24.24 -5.29
CA HIS A 119 -1.15 -23.01 -5.50
C HIS A 119 -1.15 -22.16 -4.23
N ALA A 120 -1.09 -20.84 -4.37
CA ALA A 120 -1.16 -19.90 -3.25
C ALA A 120 -2.14 -18.76 -3.54
N ILE A 121 -2.84 -18.31 -2.51
CA ILE A 121 -3.77 -17.18 -2.56
C ILE A 121 -3.40 -16.23 -1.43
N GLU A 122 -3.28 -14.94 -1.74
CA GLU A 122 -3.11 -13.86 -0.77
C GLU A 122 -4.41 -13.09 -0.61
N PHE A 123 -4.74 -12.74 0.62
CA PHE A 123 -5.84 -11.85 1.00
C PHE A 123 -5.25 -10.62 1.64
N ARG A 124 -5.54 -9.46 1.11
CA ARG A 124 -5.19 -8.18 1.73
C ARG A 124 -6.20 -7.85 2.82
N ILE A 125 -5.83 -8.04 4.06
CA ILE A 125 -6.70 -7.74 5.20
C ILE A 125 -6.62 -6.25 5.50
N ASN A 126 -7.58 -5.50 4.97
CA ASN A 126 -7.67 -4.06 5.13
C ASN A 126 -8.65 -3.67 6.24
N ALA A 127 -8.31 -2.60 6.98
CA ALA A 127 -9.23 -1.95 7.92
C ALA A 127 -10.22 -1.06 7.14
N GLU A 128 -11.19 -1.67 6.53
CA GLU A 128 -12.21 -1.05 5.69
C GLU A 128 -13.58 -1.63 6.01
N ASP A 129 -14.63 -0.84 5.85
CA ASP A 129 -16.00 -1.29 6.02
C ASP A 129 -16.69 -1.49 4.66
N PRO A 130 -16.84 -2.75 4.20
CA PRO A 130 -17.52 -3.03 2.94
C PRO A 130 -18.97 -2.55 2.92
N SER A 131 -19.66 -2.53 4.06
CA SER A 131 -21.06 -2.09 4.16
C SER A 131 -21.24 -0.59 3.94
N LEU A 132 -20.16 0.18 4.12
CA LEU A 132 -20.09 1.62 3.87
C LEU A 132 -19.29 1.95 2.60
N GLY A 133 -19.22 1.03 1.65
CA GLY A 133 -18.50 1.22 0.39
C GLY A 133 -16.97 1.15 0.54
N PHE A 134 -16.48 0.33 1.47
CA PHE A 134 -15.05 0.12 1.74
C PHE A 134 -14.34 1.40 2.22
N VAL A 135 -15.03 2.18 3.03
CA VAL A 135 -14.39 3.35 3.66
C VAL A 135 -13.29 2.88 4.60
N PRO A 136 -12.06 3.43 4.49
CA PRO A 136 -10.97 3.15 5.42
C PRO A 136 -11.34 3.55 6.85
N PHE A 137 -10.97 2.71 7.81
CA PHE A 137 -11.31 2.93 9.21
C PHE A 137 -10.06 2.96 10.09
N PRO A 138 -9.43 4.13 10.30
CA PRO A 138 -8.33 4.28 11.24
C PRO A 138 -8.78 3.93 12.65
N GLY A 139 -7.98 3.15 13.37
CA GLY A 139 -8.35 2.73 14.71
C GLY A 139 -7.28 1.89 15.40
N ILE A 140 -7.60 1.38 16.58
CA ILE A 140 -6.73 0.50 17.33
C ILE A 140 -7.16 -0.96 17.10
N VAL A 141 -6.22 -1.82 16.76
CA VAL A 141 -6.43 -3.27 16.68
C VAL A 141 -6.46 -3.82 18.10
N GLU A 142 -7.65 -3.89 18.69
CA GLU A 142 -7.83 -4.32 20.09
C GLU A 142 -7.53 -5.81 20.28
N ARG A 143 -7.83 -6.61 19.25
CA ARG A 143 -7.60 -8.07 19.23
C ARG A 143 -7.13 -8.49 17.84
N LEU A 144 -6.11 -9.35 17.82
CA LEU A 144 -5.61 -9.99 16.60
C LEU A 144 -5.31 -11.45 16.90
N ASN A 145 -6.19 -12.35 16.48
CA ASN A 145 -5.95 -13.79 16.50
C ASN A 145 -5.59 -14.22 15.09
N VAL A 146 -4.37 -14.72 14.92
CA VAL A 146 -3.83 -15.13 13.62
C VAL A 146 -4.05 -16.63 13.44
N PRO A 147 -4.59 -17.08 12.30
CA PRO A 147 -4.66 -18.49 11.95
C PRO A 147 -3.25 -19.08 11.82
N THR A 148 -3.09 -20.32 12.16
CA THR A 148 -1.79 -21.01 12.12
C THR A 148 -1.93 -22.42 11.54
N GLY A 149 -0.84 -22.96 11.01
CA GLY A 149 -0.81 -24.33 10.49
C GLY A 149 -0.04 -24.44 9.18
N PRO A 150 0.07 -25.67 8.63
CA PRO A 150 0.77 -25.90 7.37
C PRO A 150 0.13 -25.14 6.21
N GLY A 151 0.94 -24.37 5.46
CA GLY A 151 0.49 -23.58 4.32
C GLY A 151 -0.30 -22.33 4.72
N ILE A 152 -0.15 -21.87 5.95
CA ILE A 152 -0.64 -20.56 6.41
C ILE A 152 0.57 -19.67 6.72
N ARG A 153 0.63 -18.55 6.02
CA ARG A 153 1.58 -17.45 6.26
C ARG A 153 0.79 -16.19 6.57
N PHE A 154 1.22 -15.44 7.56
CA PHE A 154 0.61 -14.19 7.93
C PHE A 154 1.68 -13.13 8.09
N ASP A 155 1.62 -12.10 7.25
CA ASP A 155 2.59 -11.00 7.22
C ASP A 155 1.92 -9.75 7.82
N PRO A 156 2.07 -9.49 9.14
CA PRO A 156 1.40 -8.38 9.79
C PRO A 156 2.11 -7.04 9.54
N GLY A 157 1.32 -6.01 9.27
CA GLY A 157 1.75 -4.61 9.29
C GLY A 157 1.49 -3.93 10.63
N VAL A 158 0.64 -4.53 11.48
CA VAL A 158 0.29 -4.00 12.79
C VAL A 158 0.17 -5.12 13.81
N ALA A 159 0.56 -4.87 15.06
CA ALA A 159 0.38 -5.81 16.17
C ALA A 159 -0.91 -5.50 16.95
N GLN A 160 -1.37 -6.45 17.77
CA GLN A 160 -2.44 -6.19 18.73
C GLN A 160 -2.08 -5.03 19.65
N GLY A 161 -3.00 -4.12 19.86
CA GLY A 161 -2.80 -2.84 20.55
C GLY A 161 -2.21 -1.73 19.68
N GLY A 162 -1.77 -2.05 18.46
CA GLY A 162 -1.26 -1.06 17.51
C GLY A 162 -2.38 -0.24 16.85
N ALA A 163 -2.03 0.94 16.39
CA ALA A 163 -2.95 1.85 15.71
C ALA A 163 -2.76 1.79 14.19
N ILE A 164 -3.85 1.80 13.45
CA ILE A 164 -3.87 2.01 12.01
C ILE A 164 -4.03 3.51 11.78
N PRO A 165 -3.01 4.17 11.25
CA PRO A 165 -3.04 5.61 11.03
C PRO A 165 -3.87 5.96 9.79
N GLY A 166 -4.63 7.05 9.86
CA GLY A 166 -5.45 7.50 8.72
C GLY A 166 -4.68 8.18 7.58
N GLN A 167 -3.37 8.36 7.73
CA GLN A 167 -2.52 9.01 6.74
C GLN A 167 -1.85 8.03 5.74
N PHE A 168 -1.99 6.73 5.99
CA PHE A 168 -1.38 5.66 5.20
C PHE A 168 -2.45 4.67 4.74
N ASP A 169 -2.00 3.61 4.08
CA ASP A 169 -2.85 2.51 3.65
C ASP A 169 -3.60 1.86 4.83
N SER A 170 -4.81 1.36 4.58
CA SER A 170 -5.67 0.68 5.54
C SER A 170 -5.24 -0.76 5.84
N MET A 171 -4.18 -1.28 5.19
CA MET A 171 -3.77 -2.67 5.29
C MET A 171 -3.26 -3.02 6.69
N ILE A 172 -3.92 -3.99 7.32
CA ILE A 172 -3.54 -4.56 8.62
C ILE A 172 -2.47 -5.64 8.41
N ALA A 173 -2.70 -6.52 7.44
CA ALA A 173 -1.85 -7.67 7.18
C ALA A 173 -2.13 -8.27 5.81
N LYS A 174 -1.27 -9.21 5.41
CA LYS A 174 -1.52 -10.14 4.32
C LYS A 174 -1.71 -11.53 4.92
N LEU A 175 -2.79 -12.22 4.56
CA LEU A 175 -2.98 -13.63 4.83
C LEU A 175 -2.69 -14.41 3.55
N ILE A 176 -1.66 -15.22 3.55
CA ILE A 176 -1.26 -16.03 2.42
C ILE A 176 -1.53 -17.50 2.75
N VAL A 177 -2.22 -18.18 1.86
CA VAL A 177 -2.60 -19.58 2.01
C VAL A 177 -2.05 -20.37 0.85
N SER A 178 -1.31 -21.46 1.12
CA SER A 178 -0.74 -22.32 0.09
C SER A 178 -1.16 -23.79 0.29
N ALA A 179 -1.31 -24.52 -0.83
CA ALA A 179 -1.69 -25.94 -0.82
C ALA A 179 -1.24 -26.64 -2.12
N PRO A 180 -1.26 -28.00 -2.16
CA PRO A 180 -0.84 -28.73 -3.35
C PRO A 180 -1.72 -28.51 -4.60
N SER A 181 -2.91 -27.95 -4.47
CA SER A 181 -3.80 -27.60 -5.58
C SER A 181 -4.66 -26.41 -5.24
N ARG A 182 -5.23 -25.74 -6.26
CA ARG A 182 -6.13 -24.59 -6.07
C ARG A 182 -7.35 -24.95 -5.23
N SER A 183 -7.98 -26.08 -5.47
CA SER A 183 -9.15 -26.52 -4.69
C SER A 183 -8.83 -26.76 -3.21
N ALA A 184 -7.67 -27.35 -2.92
CA ALA A 184 -7.19 -27.51 -1.55
C ALA A 184 -6.81 -26.16 -0.92
N CYS A 185 -6.26 -25.24 -1.72
CA CYS A 185 -5.95 -23.88 -1.29
C CYS A 185 -7.22 -23.11 -0.92
N LEU A 186 -8.27 -23.15 -1.74
CA LEU A 186 -9.57 -22.53 -1.46
C LEU A 186 -10.21 -23.10 -0.17
N THR A 187 -10.15 -24.43 0.03
CA THR A 187 -10.65 -25.05 1.26
C THR A 187 -9.88 -24.56 2.47
N ARG A 188 -8.55 -24.52 2.41
CA ARG A 188 -7.70 -24.03 3.49
C ARG A 188 -7.93 -22.54 3.76
N ALA A 189 -8.13 -21.73 2.71
CA ALA A 189 -8.40 -20.30 2.82
C ALA A 189 -9.71 -20.01 3.59
N ARG A 190 -10.77 -20.79 3.33
CA ARG A 190 -12.01 -20.70 4.11
C ARG A 190 -11.75 -20.91 5.61
N HIS A 191 -11.04 -21.98 5.96
CA HIS A 191 -10.71 -22.25 7.37
C HIS A 191 -9.83 -21.14 7.95
N ALA A 192 -8.82 -20.68 7.23
CA ALA A 192 -7.94 -19.62 7.71
C ALA A 192 -8.69 -18.29 7.97
N LEU A 193 -9.60 -17.90 7.06
CA LEU A 193 -10.45 -16.73 7.25
C LEU A 193 -11.47 -16.90 8.38
N ASP A 194 -11.97 -18.12 8.63
CA ASP A 194 -12.85 -18.41 9.76
C ASP A 194 -12.11 -18.28 11.09
N GLU A 195 -10.86 -18.71 11.17
CA GLU A 195 -10.02 -18.64 12.37
C GLU A 195 -9.46 -17.24 12.63
N LEU A 196 -9.29 -16.42 11.59
CA LEU A 196 -8.80 -15.05 11.71
C LEU A 196 -9.82 -14.21 12.47
N ALA A 197 -9.41 -13.63 13.59
CA ALA A 197 -10.27 -12.72 14.35
C ALA A 197 -9.57 -11.40 14.62
N ILE A 198 -10.20 -10.32 14.17
CA ILE A 198 -9.75 -8.94 14.34
C ILE A 198 -10.88 -8.16 15.03
N ALA A 199 -10.54 -7.37 16.05
CA ALA A 199 -11.48 -6.48 16.70
C ALA A 199 -10.89 -5.10 16.93
N GLY A 200 -11.74 -4.10 17.09
CA GLY A 200 -11.38 -2.69 17.24
C GLY A 200 -11.52 -1.88 15.97
N VAL A 201 -11.45 -2.55 14.81
CA VAL A 201 -11.67 -1.96 13.48
C VAL A 201 -12.53 -2.89 12.63
N PRO A 202 -13.35 -2.40 11.72
CA PRO A 202 -13.98 -3.21 10.69
C PRO A 202 -12.91 -3.70 9.70
N THR A 203 -13.15 -4.86 9.09
CA THR A 203 -12.23 -5.44 8.09
C THR A 203 -12.96 -5.98 6.89
N VAL A 204 -12.22 -6.22 5.81
CA VAL A 204 -12.73 -6.86 4.58
C VAL A 204 -12.87 -8.38 4.71
N ARG A 205 -12.53 -9.01 5.84
CA ARG A 205 -12.51 -10.47 6.03
C ARG A 205 -13.81 -11.17 5.60
N LYS A 206 -14.97 -10.61 5.94
CA LYS A 206 -16.25 -11.20 5.52
C LYS A 206 -16.52 -11.04 4.02
N PHE A 207 -15.99 -9.98 3.41
CA PHE A 207 -16.00 -9.84 1.98
C PHE A 207 -15.17 -10.95 1.34
N ASP A 208 -13.95 -11.22 1.84
CA ASP A 208 -13.08 -12.28 1.36
C ASP A 208 -13.76 -13.66 1.48
N GLN A 209 -14.40 -13.94 2.62
CA GLN A 209 -15.20 -15.16 2.80
C GLN A 209 -16.31 -15.28 1.78
N ALA A 210 -17.04 -14.18 1.51
CA ALA A 210 -18.15 -14.20 0.55
C ALA A 210 -17.65 -14.38 -0.90
N VAL A 211 -16.47 -13.87 -1.25
CA VAL A 211 -15.82 -14.13 -2.55
C VAL A 211 -15.49 -15.62 -2.72
N LEU A 212 -14.99 -16.28 -1.67
CA LEU A 212 -14.68 -17.73 -1.72
C LEU A 212 -15.91 -18.63 -1.92
N GLU A 213 -17.12 -18.10 -1.79
CA GLU A 213 -18.37 -18.80 -2.08
C GLU A 213 -18.92 -18.53 -3.49
N GLN A 214 -18.28 -17.60 -4.24
CA GLN A 214 -18.77 -17.25 -5.59
C GLN A 214 -18.34 -18.26 -6.64
N PRO A 215 -19.27 -18.82 -7.41
CA PRO A 215 -18.95 -19.77 -8.48
C PRO A 215 -17.94 -19.20 -9.48
N ALA A 216 -18.04 -17.91 -9.83
CA ALA A 216 -17.15 -17.24 -10.76
C ALA A 216 -15.68 -17.25 -10.28
N PHE A 217 -15.45 -17.10 -8.95
CA PHE A 217 -14.11 -17.16 -8.37
C PHE A 217 -13.66 -18.60 -8.12
N VAL A 218 -14.53 -19.44 -7.55
CA VAL A 218 -14.20 -20.85 -7.23
C VAL A 218 -13.88 -21.63 -8.51
N ALA A 219 -14.66 -21.42 -9.56
CA ALA A 219 -14.46 -21.98 -10.90
C ALA A 219 -14.25 -23.50 -10.88
N THR A 220 -15.11 -24.23 -10.17
CA THR A 220 -15.00 -25.70 -10.04
C THR A 220 -14.97 -26.42 -11.40
N ASP A 221 -15.69 -25.88 -12.36
CA ASP A 221 -15.79 -26.42 -13.72
C ASP A 221 -14.75 -25.80 -14.67
N GLY A 222 -13.81 -25.00 -14.16
CA GLY A 222 -12.77 -24.32 -14.93
C GLY A 222 -13.25 -23.03 -15.60
N ASP A 223 -14.47 -22.59 -15.35
CA ASP A 223 -15.03 -21.35 -15.87
C ASP A 223 -14.76 -20.20 -14.87
N PHE A 224 -13.56 -19.61 -14.98
CA PHE A 224 -13.13 -18.52 -14.12
C PHE A 224 -13.70 -17.21 -14.66
N GLY A 225 -14.69 -16.68 -13.95
CA GLY A 225 -15.47 -15.53 -14.39
C GLY A 225 -15.03 -14.19 -13.77
N VAL A 226 -13.91 -14.15 -13.04
CA VAL A 226 -13.44 -12.91 -12.40
C VAL A 226 -12.63 -12.07 -13.37
N TYR A 227 -12.94 -10.79 -13.43
CA TYR A 227 -12.24 -9.79 -14.22
C TYR A 227 -12.11 -8.48 -13.42
N THR A 228 -11.35 -7.52 -13.91
CA THR A 228 -10.93 -6.32 -13.15
C THR A 228 -12.07 -5.45 -12.60
N ARG A 229 -13.28 -5.54 -13.16
CA ARG A 229 -14.48 -4.81 -12.71
C ARG A 229 -15.56 -5.73 -12.14
N TRP A 230 -15.28 -7.02 -11.99
CA TRP A 230 -16.24 -8.02 -11.55
C TRP A 230 -16.86 -7.68 -10.19
N ILE A 231 -16.09 -7.13 -9.24
CA ILE A 231 -16.60 -6.76 -7.92
C ILE A 231 -17.71 -5.73 -8.04
N GLU A 232 -17.52 -4.67 -8.81
CA GLU A 232 -18.47 -3.59 -8.96
C GLU A 232 -19.67 -3.97 -9.83
N GLU A 233 -19.44 -4.73 -10.89
CA GLU A 233 -20.46 -5.01 -11.92
C GLU A 233 -21.31 -6.23 -11.59
N GLU A 234 -20.77 -7.23 -10.92
CA GLU A 234 -21.47 -8.50 -10.69
C GLU A 234 -21.58 -8.86 -9.20
N PHE A 235 -20.47 -8.82 -8.45
CA PHE A 235 -20.46 -9.31 -7.07
C PHE A 235 -21.28 -8.40 -6.14
N LEU A 236 -20.96 -7.11 -6.04
CA LEU A 236 -21.67 -6.20 -5.13
C LEU A 236 -23.16 -6.06 -5.42
N PRO A 237 -23.61 -6.02 -6.69
CA PRO A 237 -25.05 -6.07 -6.99
C PRO A 237 -25.76 -7.36 -6.58
N SER A 238 -25.03 -8.48 -6.46
CA SER A 238 -25.61 -9.80 -6.15
C SER A 238 -25.73 -10.09 -4.66
N VAL A 239 -25.08 -9.30 -3.79
CA VAL A 239 -25.03 -9.56 -2.34
C VAL A 239 -25.63 -8.42 -1.53
N ASP A 240 -26.15 -8.72 -0.33
CA ASP A 240 -26.48 -7.68 0.63
C ASP A 240 -25.19 -7.19 1.30
N VAL A 241 -24.65 -6.04 0.87
CA VAL A 241 -23.40 -5.47 1.37
C VAL A 241 -23.36 -5.31 2.89
N ARG A 242 -24.52 -5.22 3.56
CA ARG A 242 -24.61 -5.14 5.03
C ARG A 242 -24.14 -6.43 5.70
N THR A 243 -24.23 -7.56 5.00
CA THR A 243 -23.74 -8.86 5.50
C THR A 243 -22.24 -8.98 5.46
N LEU A 244 -21.58 -8.12 4.67
CA LEU A 244 -20.13 -8.07 4.51
C LEU A 244 -19.44 -7.26 5.63
N ALA A 245 -20.21 -6.58 6.49
CA ALA A 245 -19.68 -5.88 7.65
C ALA A 245 -19.02 -6.87 8.62
N ASP A 246 -17.78 -6.61 8.99
CA ASP A 246 -17.02 -7.40 9.96
C ASP A 246 -16.46 -6.51 11.06
N GLY A 247 -16.69 -6.93 12.29
CA GLY A 247 -16.29 -6.16 13.46
C GLY A 247 -17.21 -4.97 13.79
N LYS A 248 -17.05 -4.46 15.00
CA LYS A 248 -17.65 -3.19 15.43
C LYS A 248 -16.53 -2.17 15.53
N PRO A 249 -16.78 -0.92 15.13
CA PRO A 249 -15.82 0.14 15.37
C PRO A 249 -15.49 0.18 16.87
N GLY A 250 -14.23 -0.05 17.20
CA GLY A 250 -13.69 0.17 18.52
C GLY A 250 -13.45 1.65 18.81
N ARG A 251 -12.64 1.94 19.81
CA ARG A 251 -12.20 3.32 20.06
C ARG A 251 -11.45 3.84 18.85
N ARG A 252 -11.97 4.88 18.22
CA ARG A 252 -11.22 5.62 17.21
C ARG A 252 -9.88 6.01 17.82
N ALA A 253 -8.78 5.72 17.16
CA ALA A 253 -7.49 6.23 17.59
C ALA A 253 -7.63 7.75 17.74
N ALA A 254 -7.44 8.26 18.95
CA ALA A 254 -7.41 9.69 19.13
C ALA A 254 -6.30 10.23 18.21
N ALA A 255 -6.63 11.23 17.40
CA ALA A 255 -5.58 11.92 16.67
C ALA A 255 -4.52 12.33 17.70
N PRO A 256 -3.23 12.04 17.46
CA PRO A 256 -2.20 12.43 18.39
C PRO A 256 -2.34 13.92 18.66
N GLU A 257 -2.50 14.30 19.92
CA GLU A 257 -2.63 15.69 20.30
C GLU A 257 -1.42 16.45 19.75
N PRO A 258 -1.64 17.61 19.12
CA PRO A 258 -0.53 18.43 18.65
C PRO A 258 0.36 18.78 19.84
N VAL A 259 1.66 18.61 19.70
CA VAL A 259 2.61 19.04 20.73
C VAL A 259 2.70 20.55 20.64
N GLU A 260 2.19 21.22 21.67
CA GLU A 260 2.28 22.66 21.76
C GLU A 260 3.68 23.09 22.19
N SER A 261 4.29 23.95 21.41
CA SER A 261 5.57 24.60 21.71
C SER A 261 5.44 26.10 21.60
N TRP A 262 6.28 26.84 22.35
CA TRP A 262 6.34 28.27 22.26
C TRP A 262 7.60 28.67 21.50
N VAL A 263 7.42 29.42 20.44
CA VAL A 263 8.53 30.03 19.68
C VAL A 263 8.45 31.54 19.80
N GLU A 264 9.62 32.21 19.85
CA GLU A 264 9.71 33.64 19.84
C GLU A 264 10.01 34.11 18.42
N VAL A 265 9.10 34.93 17.87
CA VAL A 265 9.24 35.53 16.54
C VAL A 265 9.13 37.05 16.73
N ASP A 266 10.15 37.78 16.33
CA ASP A 266 10.22 39.26 16.48
C ASP A 266 9.93 39.78 17.91
N GLY A 267 10.47 39.08 18.92
CA GLY A 267 10.28 39.41 20.32
C GLY A 267 8.87 39.13 20.86
N LYS A 268 8.03 38.43 20.12
CA LYS A 268 6.70 37.99 20.56
C LYS A 268 6.67 36.49 20.73
N ARG A 269 6.16 36.01 21.86
CA ARG A 269 5.89 34.59 22.07
C ARG A 269 4.65 34.14 21.30
N VAL A 270 4.84 33.22 20.37
CA VAL A 270 3.78 32.62 19.56
C VAL A 270 3.64 31.14 19.94
N ARG A 271 2.41 30.68 20.18
CA ARG A 271 2.10 29.28 20.43
C ARG A 271 2.03 28.53 19.09
N LEU A 272 2.86 27.51 18.93
CA LEU A 272 2.93 26.68 17.74
C LEU A 272 2.45 25.27 18.07
N GLY A 273 1.38 24.81 17.42
CA GLY A 273 0.95 23.42 17.48
C GLY A 273 1.63 22.61 16.37
N LEU A 274 2.50 21.67 16.76
CA LEU A 274 3.18 20.78 15.82
C LEU A 274 2.52 19.40 15.85
N PRO A 275 2.26 18.78 14.68
CA PRO A 275 1.90 17.36 14.64
C PRO A 275 2.93 16.53 15.44
N ALA A 276 2.46 15.54 16.19
CA ALA A 276 3.32 14.72 17.05
C ALA A 276 4.47 14.04 16.26
N SER A 277 4.27 13.77 14.99
CA SER A 277 5.30 13.24 14.07
C SER A 277 6.46 14.20 13.83
N LEU A 278 6.22 15.52 13.87
CA LEU A 278 7.26 16.54 13.74
C LEU A 278 7.92 16.89 15.08
N ALA A 279 7.22 16.70 16.19
CA ALA A 279 7.77 16.93 17.53
C ALA A 279 8.92 15.97 17.86
N SER A 280 8.87 14.72 17.36
CA SER A 280 9.96 13.75 17.53
C SER A 280 11.22 14.15 16.76
N VAL A 281 11.10 14.76 15.59
CA VAL A 281 12.23 15.29 14.81
C VAL A 281 12.84 16.51 15.48
N ALA A 282 12.01 17.39 16.06
CA ALA A 282 12.49 18.56 16.81
C ALA A 282 13.22 18.15 18.10
N ALA A 283 12.76 17.09 18.79
CA ALA A 283 13.43 16.55 19.98
C ALA A 283 14.80 15.91 19.66
N LEU A 284 14.92 15.24 18.49
CA LEU A 284 16.21 14.74 17.99
C LEU A 284 17.18 15.86 17.65
N GLY A 285 16.70 16.96 17.08
CA GLY A 285 17.52 18.16 16.79
C GLY A 285 18.01 18.85 18.05
N ALA A 286 17.16 18.98 19.09
CA ALA A 286 17.54 19.53 20.39
C ALA A 286 18.52 18.61 21.15
N GLY A 287 18.40 17.29 21.05
CA GLY A 287 19.35 16.33 21.63
C GLY A 287 20.74 16.38 20.98
N LEU A 288 20.83 16.59 19.67
CA LEU A 288 22.11 16.77 18.97
C LEU A 288 22.77 18.11 19.27
N ALA A 289 22.01 19.17 19.48
CA ALA A 289 22.55 20.47 19.92
C ALA A 289 23.10 20.41 21.37
N GLY A 290 22.48 19.60 22.25
CA GLY A 290 22.97 19.34 23.61
C GLY A 290 24.27 18.52 23.67
N LEU A 291 24.50 17.63 22.71
CA LEU A 291 25.74 16.83 22.60
C LEU A 291 26.91 17.64 22.04
N ALA A 292 26.63 18.65 21.22
CA ALA A 292 27.65 19.57 20.69
C ALA A 292 28.12 20.61 21.73
N GLY A 293 27.34 20.83 22.79
CA GLY A 293 27.63 21.83 23.84
C GLY A 293 28.45 21.32 25.04
N ALA A 294 28.82 20.05 25.10
CA ALA A 294 29.52 19.47 26.24
C ALA A 294 31.06 19.56 26.17
N GLY A 295 31.62 20.46 25.39
CA GLY A 295 33.07 20.52 25.20
C GLY A 295 33.69 21.86 24.87
N ALA A 296 33.18 23.01 25.37
CA ALA A 296 33.92 24.25 25.29
C ALA A 296 33.46 25.25 26.38
N THR A 297 34.32 25.47 27.37
CA THR A 297 34.25 26.61 28.29
C THR A 297 34.73 27.86 27.56
N GLY A 298 33.92 28.91 27.54
CA GLY A 298 34.36 30.27 27.21
C GLY A 298 33.46 31.03 26.27
N ASP A 299 32.88 32.07 26.84
CA ASP A 299 32.34 33.30 26.28
C ASP A 299 30.89 33.38 25.80
N PRO A 300 30.06 34.22 26.44
CA PRO A 300 28.66 34.45 26.08
C PRO A 300 28.53 35.64 25.11
N ALA A 301 28.76 35.41 23.83
CA ALA A 301 28.47 36.42 22.80
C ALA A 301 28.12 35.77 21.46
N LEU A 302 27.00 35.06 21.41
CA LEU A 302 26.34 34.69 20.14
C LEU A 302 24.84 34.89 20.30
N THR A 303 24.46 36.17 20.37
CA THR A 303 23.07 36.59 20.19
C THR A 303 22.87 37.03 18.75
N SER A 304 21.74 36.54 18.19
CA SER A 304 21.04 37.09 17.02
C SER A 304 21.73 36.99 15.67
N ASP A 305 21.51 35.88 14.97
CA ASP A 305 21.23 35.85 13.51
C ASP A 305 20.87 34.47 12.95
N SER A 306 20.47 33.53 13.81
CA SER A 306 20.37 32.10 13.41
C SER A 306 18.96 31.54 13.21
N GLY A 307 17.91 32.33 13.43
CA GLY A 307 16.53 31.84 13.28
C GLY A 307 16.14 31.53 11.81
N GLU A 308 16.58 32.39 10.90
CA GLU A 308 16.34 32.22 9.46
C GLU A 308 17.18 31.08 8.87
N SER A 309 18.35 30.82 9.40
CA SER A 309 19.28 29.82 8.85
C SER A 309 18.84 28.36 9.11
N VAL A 310 18.15 28.07 10.21
CA VAL A 310 17.72 26.70 10.55
C VAL A 310 16.51 26.27 9.71
N ILE A 311 15.54 27.15 9.52
CA ILE A 311 14.39 26.89 8.66
C ILE A 311 14.85 26.76 7.20
N GLN A 312 15.76 27.64 6.76
CA GLN A 312 16.31 27.58 5.42
C GLN A 312 17.20 26.35 5.22
N ALA A 313 17.93 25.89 6.22
CA ALA A 313 18.70 24.65 6.17
C ALA A 313 17.80 23.41 6.13
N LEU A 314 16.67 23.40 6.84
CA LEU A 314 15.66 22.33 6.78
C LEU A 314 14.95 22.30 5.43
N LEU A 315 14.59 23.47 4.87
CA LEU A 315 14.01 23.57 3.54
C LEU A 315 14.99 23.11 2.45
N ASN A 316 16.25 23.49 2.56
CA ASN A 316 17.31 23.05 1.64
C ASN A 316 17.65 21.56 1.77
N ALA A 317 17.56 20.99 2.98
CA ALA A 317 17.70 19.54 3.20
C ALA A 317 16.53 18.77 2.60
N TYR A 318 15.32 19.28 2.76
CA TYR A 318 14.11 18.72 2.15
C TYR A 318 14.17 18.77 0.62
N GLN A 319 14.58 19.90 0.04
CA GLN A 319 14.73 20.05 -1.42
C GLN A 319 15.82 19.13 -2.01
N LYS A 320 16.84 18.78 -1.23
CA LYS A 320 17.91 17.85 -1.65
C LYS A 320 17.50 16.37 -1.52
N SER A 321 16.49 16.06 -0.71
CA SER A 321 15.99 14.69 -0.52
C SER A 321 14.88 14.28 -1.50
N VAL A 322 14.36 15.23 -2.31
CA VAL A 322 13.36 14.95 -3.34
C VAL A 322 14.09 14.66 -4.65
N PRO A 323 13.93 13.47 -5.26
CA PRO A 323 14.54 13.16 -6.56
C PRO A 323 14.02 14.14 -7.62
N ALA A 324 14.92 14.67 -8.44
CA ALA A 324 14.59 15.52 -9.58
C ALA A 324 13.76 14.72 -10.59
N GLY A 325 12.44 14.92 -10.59
CA GLY A 325 11.55 14.22 -11.53
C GLY A 325 10.06 14.42 -11.31
N SER A 326 9.60 14.91 -10.16
CA SER A 326 8.19 15.25 -9.96
C SER A 326 7.99 16.76 -10.05
N GLY A 327 7.76 17.23 -11.27
CA GLY A 327 7.46 18.64 -11.52
C GLY A 327 6.08 19.02 -10.99
N THR A 328 6.05 19.75 -9.88
CA THR A 328 5.00 20.73 -9.63
C THR A 328 5.71 21.93 -9.05
N GLN A 329 6.01 22.91 -9.93
CA GLN A 329 6.41 24.24 -9.53
C GLN A 329 5.20 24.91 -8.88
N ILE A 330 5.27 25.12 -7.59
CA ILE A 330 4.39 26.10 -6.94
C ILE A 330 5.01 27.47 -7.26
N ALA A 331 4.47 28.15 -8.26
CA ALA A 331 4.78 29.54 -8.52
C ALA A 331 4.17 30.38 -7.38
N ALA A 332 5.02 31.03 -6.60
CA ALA A 332 4.58 32.09 -5.72
C ALA A 332 4.14 33.28 -6.59
N ASN A 333 2.85 33.42 -6.82
CA ASN A 333 2.27 34.61 -7.41
C ASN A 333 2.02 35.63 -6.29
N SER A 334 2.88 36.64 -6.23
CA SER A 334 2.66 37.85 -5.46
C SER A 334 1.82 38.80 -6.28
N ASP A 335 0.52 38.63 -6.37
CA ASP A 335 -0.45 39.65 -6.73
C ASP A 335 -1.87 39.08 -6.52
N ILE A 336 -2.33 39.09 -5.27
CA ILE A 336 -3.75 38.95 -4.99
C ILE A 336 -4.22 40.24 -4.34
N ALA A 337 -4.89 41.04 -5.16
CA ALA A 337 -5.63 42.22 -4.69
C ALA A 337 -6.83 41.74 -3.85
N SER A 338 -7.00 42.42 -2.71
CA SER A 338 -8.08 42.37 -1.74
C SER A 338 -9.48 42.02 -2.26
N THR A 339 -9.88 40.75 -2.17
CA THR A 339 -11.24 40.34 -1.92
C THR A 339 -11.22 39.44 -0.69
N GLN A 340 -12.27 39.51 0.15
CA GLN A 340 -12.38 38.71 1.37
C GLN A 340 -12.69 37.24 1.03
N ASP A 341 -11.76 36.58 0.38
CA ASP A 341 -11.88 35.16 0.09
C ASP A 341 -11.31 34.38 1.28
N THR A 342 -12.15 33.62 1.93
CA THR A 342 -11.71 32.71 3.00
C THR A 342 -11.22 31.43 2.34
N PRO A 343 -9.94 31.06 2.41
CA PRO A 343 -9.46 29.81 1.84
C PRO A 343 -10.09 28.63 2.59
N ILE A 344 -10.64 27.69 1.83
CA ILE A 344 -11.14 26.42 2.36
C ILE A 344 -10.00 25.41 2.18
N GLU A 345 -9.46 24.94 3.32
CA GLU A 345 -8.41 23.92 3.31
C GLU A 345 -9.01 22.54 3.57
N SER A 346 -8.64 21.57 2.74
CA SER A 346 -8.98 20.19 2.99
C SER A 346 -8.18 19.64 4.17
N THR A 347 -8.88 19.03 5.14
CA THR A 347 -8.25 18.34 6.26
C THR A 347 -7.78 16.92 5.87
N ILE A 348 -8.01 16.49 4.65
CA ILE A 348 -7.69 15.15 4.14
C ILE A 348 -6.82 15.30 2.89
N THR A 349 -5.69 14.59 2.86
CA THR A 349 -4.87 14.48 1.65
C THR A 349 -5.51 13.48 0.70
N GLY A 350 -5.84 13.90 -0.50
CA GLY A 350 -6.48 13.06 -1.51
C GLY A 350 -6.35 13.65 -2.91
N THR A 351 -6.76 12.88 -3.91
CA THR A 351 -6.85 13.35 -5.29
C THR A 351 -8.27 13.85 -5.56
N VAL A 352 -8.39 15.10 -6.00
CA VAL A 352 -9.68 15.65 -6.44
C VAL A 352 -10.10 14.94 -7.73
N VAL A 353 -11.19 14.20 -7.66
CA VAL A 353 -11.74 13.44 -8.79
C VAL A 353 -12.68 14.30 -9.61
N ARG A 354 -13.46 15.16 -8.94
CA ARG A 354 -14.43 16.04 -9.56
C ARG A 354 -14.77 17.21 -8.65
N TRP A 355 -14.88 18.39 -9.23
CA TRP A 355 -15.47 19.55 -8.56
C TRP A 355 -17.00 19.50 -8.67
N LEU A 356 -17.72 19.74 -7.60
CA LEU A 356 -19.18 19.81 -7.54
C LEU A 356 -19.71 21.24 -7.62
N ALA A 357 -18.86 22.23 -7.34
CA ALA A 357 -19.14 23.65 -7.51
C ALA A 357 -18.24 24.24 -8.59
N ASP A 358 -18.79 25.15 -9.38
CA ASP A 358 -18.04 25.91 -10.37
C ASP A 358 -17.19 26.99 -9.71
N ASP A 359 -16.11 27.41 -10.40
CA ASP A 359 -15.24 28.49 -9.93
C ASP A 359 -16.03 29.78 -9.73
N GLY A 360 -15.97 30.35 -8.52
CA GLY A 360 -16.74 31.53 -8.13
C GLY A 360 -18.18 31.27 -7.71
N ALA A 361 -18.62 30.02 -7.62
CA ALA A 361 -19.93 29.67 -7.07
C ALA A 361 -20.01 29.98 -5.57
N HIS A 362 -21.16 30.48 -5.14
CA HIS A 362 -21.46 30.58 -3.69
C HIS A 362 -21.87 29.22 -3.17
N VAL A 363 -21.22 28.75 -2.10
CA VAL A 363 -21.54 27.48 -1.43
C VAL A 363 -22.00 27.75 0.00
N GLU A 364 -22.96 26.97 0.45
CA GLU A 364 -23.48 27.06 1.82
C GLU A 364 -22.66 26.23 2.80
N GLU A 365 -22.78 26.51 4.08
CA GLU A 365 -22.11 25.73 5.12
C GLU A 365 -22.55 24.26 5.07
N ASN A 366 -21.57 23.33 5.00
CA ASN A 366 -21.76 21.87 4.82
C ASN A 366 -22.19 21.40 3.42
N GLU A 367 -22.20 22.26 2.41
CA GLU A 367 -22.41 21.85 1.05
C GLU A 367 -21.13 21.17 0.49
N PRO A 368 -21.20 19.97 -0.12
CA PRO A 368 -20.03 19.31 -0.67
C PRO A 368 -19.55 20.01 -1.93
N ILE A 369 -18.25 20.33 -1.98
CA ILE A 369 -17.60 21.01 -3.11
C ILE A 369 -16.63 20.11 -3.88
N VAL A 370 -16.28 18.91 -3.32
CA VAL A 370 -15.33 17.93 -3.91
C VAL A 370 -15.87 16.51 -3.76
#